data_13795f4c30db59202f23fba6d978d974
#
_entry.id   13795f4c30db59202f23fba6d978d974
#
_cell.length_a   1.000
_cell.length_b   1.000
_cell.length_c   1.000
_cell.angle_alpha   90.00
_cell.angle_beta   90.00
_cell.angle_gamma   90.00
#
_symmetry.space_group_name_H-M   'P 1'
#
loop_
_entity.id
_entity.type
_entity.pdbx_description
1 polymer ?
#
loop_
_entity_poly.entity_id
_entity_poly.type
_entity_poly.pdbx_seq_one_letter_code
_entity_poly.pdbx_strand_id
1 'polypeptide(L)'
;AKITIANDSSNMARCLKILEAAGLIELNELPSSLSATDVNNYIKTNLKNLNITPVATNMIAASLNDENNYLGLVNATFAIAAGLTSKELLCQEADPEHVNANILACRADNKDSNKIKDLVEALTTEETATFINNHFKGTIIPYFVKLV
;
A
#
# COMPACT_ATOMS: atom_id res chain seq x y z
N ALA A 1 -8.01 10.42 -18.39
CA ALA A 1 -8.64 9.76 -17.23
C ALA A 1 -8.05 10.30 -15.93
N LYS A 2 -8.90 10.50 -14.90
CA LYS A 2 -8.46 10.90 -13.56
C LYS A 2 -8.10 9.65 -12.77
N ILE A 3 -6.96 9.72 -12.06
CA ILE A 3 -6.48 8.68 -11.17
C ILE A 3 -6.16 9.32 -9.82
N THR A 4 -6.71 8.81 -8.73
CA THR A 4 -6.39 9.27 -7.38
C THR A 4 -5.30 8.43 -6.73
N ILE A 5 -4.34 9.11 -6.11
CA ILE A 5 -3.21 8.51 -5.40
C ILE A 5 -3.07 9.14 -4.00
N ALA A 6 -2.29 8.52 -3.13
CA ALA A 6 -1.98 9.07 -1.81
C ALA A 6 -1.18 10.37 -1.90
N ASN A 7 -1.45 11.32 -0.99
CA ASN A 7 -0.76 12.60 -0.93
C ASN A 7 0.41 12.63 0.08
N ASP A 8 0.59 11.61 0.89
CA ASP A 8 1.77 11.47 1.74
C ASP A 8 2.96 10.89 0.97
N SER A 9 4.16 11.32 1.29
CA SER A 9 5.39 11.03 0.53
C SER A 9 5.61 9.53 0.32
N SER A 10 5.48 8.72 1.37
CA SER A 10 5.76 7.30 1.32
C SER A 10 4.78 6.54 0.42
N ASN A 11 3.48 6.73 0.64
CA ASN A 11 2.47 6.05 -0.17
C ASN A 11 2.38 6.62 -1.60
N MET A 12 2.65 7.92 -1.79
CA MET A 12 2.72 8.52 -3.13
C MET A 12 3.81 7.86 -3.97
N ALA A 13 5.00 7.66 -3.42
CA ALA A 13 6.08 6.99 -4.13
C ALA A 13 5.68 5.57 -4.57
N ARG A 14 5.00 4.82 -3.69
CA ARG A 14 4.48 3.49 -3.99
C ARG A 14 3.43 3.54 -5.11
N CYS A 15 2.48 4.46 -5.01
CA CYS A 15 1.45 4.65 -6.05
C CYS A 15 2.07 4.94 -7.42
N LEU A 16 3.04 5.84 -7.49
CA LEU A 16 3.72 6.18 -8.74
C LEU A 16 4.45 4.98 -9.34
N LYS A 17 5.16 4.20 -8.51
CA LYS A 17 5.84 2.96 -8.94
C LYS A 17 4.87 1.90 -9.47
N ILE A 18 3.66 1.77 -8.88
CA ILE A 18 2.63 0.86 -9.39
C ILE A 18 2.17 1.32 -10.78
N LEU A 19 1.94 2.62 -11.00
CA LEU A 19 1.56 3.16 -12.31
C LEU A 19 2.66 2.96 -13.35
N GLU A 20 3.92 3.10 -12.98
CA GLU A 20 5.07 2.81 -13.84
C GLU A 20 5.16 1.32 -14.19
N ALA A 21 5.06 0.44 -13.19
CA ALA A 21 5.07 -1.01 -13.39
C ALA A 21 3.90 -1.49 -14.28
N ALA A 22 2.76 -0.80 -14.22
CA ALA A 22 1.63 -1.04 -15.11
C ALA A 22 1.80 -0.45 -16.53
N GLY A 23 2.94 0.20 -16.82
CA GLY A 23 3.21 0.82 -18.14
C GLY A 23 2.33 2.04 -18.45
N LEU A 24 1.81 2.70 -17.43
CA LEU A 24 0.92 3.85 -17.60
C LEU A 24 1.69 5.18 -17.65
N ILE A 25 2.82 5.25 -16.96
CA ILE A 25 3.73 6.40 -16.93
C ILE A 25 5.18 5.92 -16.90
N GLU A 26 6.12 6.82 -17.14
CA GLU A 26 7.53 6.66 -16.78
C GLU A 26 7.90 7.69 -15.73
N LEU A 27 8.73 7.34 -14.77
CA LEU A 27 9.16 8.22 -13.70
C LEU A 27 10.54 8.84 -13.95
N ASN A 28 10.73 10.04 -13.42
CA ASN A 28 12.06 10.56 -13.13
C ASN A 28 12.61 9.86 -11.87
N GLU A 29 13.89 10.05 -11.56
CA GLU A 29 14.43 9.65 -10.27
C GLU A 29 13.64 10.33 -9.15
N LEU A 30 13.07 9.51 -8.24
CA LEU A 30 12.26 10.03 -7.15
C LEU A 30 13.18 10.50 -6.00
N PRO A 31 12.94 11.71 -5.46
CA PRO A 31 13.67 12.18 -4.28
C PRO A 31 13.28 11.35 -3.03
N SER A 32 14.06 11.48 -1.97
CA SER A 32 13.81 10.80 -0.69
C SER A 32 12.48 11.22 -0.01
N SER A 33 11.96 12.39 -0.38
CA SER A 33 10.66 12.88 0.09
C SER A 33 9.90 13.53 -1.06
N LEU A 34 8.64 13.14 -1.25
CA LEU A 34 7.76 13.65 -2.29
C LEU A 34 6.76 14.65 -1.72
N SER A 35 6.39 15.64 -2.55
CA SER A 35 5.34 16.61 -2.27
C SER A 35 4.16 16.43 -3.23
N ALA A 36 2.95 16.48 -2.70
CA ALA A 36 1.72 16.34 -3.50
C ALA A 36 1.55 17.47 -4.53
N THR A 37 2.10 18.66 -4.27
CA THR A 37 2.07 19.79 -5.20
C THR A 37 2.95 19.57 -6.42
N ASP A 38 3.94 18.70 -6.31
CA ASP A 38 4.97 18.48 -7.33
C ASP A 38 4.79 17.17 -8.10
N VAL A 39 3.67 16.49 -7.95
CA VAL A 39 3.43 15.15 -8.51
C VAL A 39 3.79 15.07 -10.00
N ASN A 40 3.49 16.09 -10.78
CA ASN A 40 3.78 16.12 -12.21
C ASN A 40 5.29 16.19 -12.51
N ASN A 41 6.09 16.74 -11.59
CA ASN A 41 7.54 16.84 -11.76
C ASN A 41 8.24 15.48 -11.60
N TYR A 42 7.57 14.51 -10.97
CA TYR A 42 8.08 13.14 -10.82
C TYR A 42 7.82 12.28 -12.05
N ILE A 43 6.97 12.73 -12.96
CA ILE A 43 6.56 11.99 -14.15
C ILE A 43 7.37 12.45 -15.35
N LYS A 44 8.15 11.52 -15.92
CA LYS A 44 8.94 11.76 -17.15
C LYS A 44 8.07 11.67 -18.39
N THR A 45 7.20 10.66 -18.45
CA THR A 45 6.35 10.38 -19.61
C THR A 45 4.95 10.01 -19.16
N ASN A 46 3.94 10.64 -19.77
CA ASN A 46 2.52 10.41 -19.51
C ASN A 46 1.76 10.38 -20.85
N LEU A 47 2.03 9.38 -21.68
CA LEU A 47 1.50 9.29 -23.04
C LEU A 47 -0.02 9.21 -23.12
N LYS A 48 -0.67 8.77 -22.05
CA LYS A 48 -2.13 8.64 -21.96
C LYS A 48 -2.82 9.89 -21.40
N ASN A 49 -2.07 10.95 -21.13
CA ASN A 49 -2.56 12.19 -20.51
C ASN A 49 -3.43 11.92 -19.26
N LEU A 50 -2.92 11.08 -18.36
CA LEU A 50 -3.60 10.75 -17.11
C LEU A 50 -3.56 11.97 -16.17
N ASN A 51 -4.70 12.30 -15.59
CA ASN A 51 -4.79 13.32 -14.54
C ASN A 51 -4.55 12.63 -13.18
N ILE A 52 -3.31 12.65 -12.71
CA ILE A 52 -2.92 12.03 -11.44
C ILE A 52 -3.12 13.03 -10.31
N THR A 53 -4.06 12.74 -9.43
CA THR A 53 -4.54 13.65 -8.40
C THR A 53 -4.22 13.09 -7.00
N PRO A 54 -3.26 13.67 -6.27
CA PRO A 54 -3.00 13.30 -4.89
C PRO A 54 -4.16 13.73 -3.96
N VAL A 55 -4.62 12.80 -3.12
CA VAL A 55 -5.65 13.03 -2.09
C VAL A 55 -5.24 12.34 -0.79
N ALA A 56 -5.88 12.71 0.32
CA ALA A 56 -5.63 12.01 1.58
C ALA A 56 -5.87 10.50 1.43
N THR A 57 -4.95 9.68 1.94
CA THR A 57 -4.93 8.24 1.71
C THR A 57 -6.25 7.55 2.07
N ASN A 58 -6.91 7.98 3.14
CA ASN A 58 -8.22 7.47 3.57
C ASN A 58 -9.39 7.91 2.66
N MET A 59 -9.18 8.89 1.78
CA MET A 59 -10.21 9.41 0.87
C MET A 59 -10.20 8.74 -0.51
N ILE A 60 -9.15 7.99 -0.82
CA ILE A 60 -9.00 7.40 -2.17
C ILE A 60 -10.14 6.42 -2.48
N ALA A 61 -10.48 5.53 -1.54
CA ALA A 61 -11.58 4.58 -1.75
C ALA A 61 -12.92 5.29 -1.98
N ALA A 62 -13.20 6.35 -1.22
CA ALA A 62 -14.41 7.16 -1.39
C ALA A 62 -14.43 7.91 -2.73
N SER A 63 -13.27 8.30 -3.25
CA SER A 63 -13.18 9.01 -4.54
C SER A 63 -13.58 8.15 -5.74
N LEU A 64 -13.63 6.83 -5.59
CA LEU A 64 -14.10 5.91 -6.63
C LEU A 64 -15.62 6.02 -6.89
N ASN A 65 -16.37 6.70 -6.01
CA ASN A 65 -17.77 7.03 -6.24
C ASN A 65 -17.97 8.25 -7.16
N ASP A 66 -16.90 8.99 -7.49
CA ASP A 66 -16.94 10.08 -8.47
C ASP A 66 -16.82 9.48 -9.88
N GLU A 67 -17.86 9.68 -10.69
CA GLU A 67 -17.92 9.18 -12.08
C GLU A 67 -16.76 9.67 -12.96
N ASN A 68 -16.11 10.76 -12.58
CA ASN A 68 -14.94 11.30 -13.29
C ASN A 68 -13.63 10.66 -12.82
N ASN A 69 -13.64 9.88 -11.74
CA ASN A 69 -12.45 9.19 -11.20
C ASN A 69 -12.44 7.73 -11.64
N TYR A 70 -11.56 7.40 -12.55
CA TYR A 70 -11.50 6.06 -13.16
C TYR A 70 -10.76 5.02 -12.33
N LEU A 71 -9.75 5.45 -11.58
CA LEU A 71 -8.88 4.55 -10.80
C LEU A 71 -8.49 5.22 -9.48
N GLY A 72 -8.26 4.40 -8.46
CA GLY A 72 -7.69 4.80 -7.18
C GLY A 72 -6.65 3.80 -6.72
N LEU A 73 -5.48 4.28 -6.27
CA LEU A 73 -4.47 3.43 -5.68
C LEU A 73 -4.68 3.38 -4.16
N VAL A 74 -5.41 2.37 -3.71
CA VAL A 74 -5.95 2.26 -2.36
C VAL A 74 -5.10 1.31 -1.52
N ASN A 75 -4.71 1.72 -0.32
CA ASN A 75 -4.09 0.80 0.63
C ASN A 75 -5.09 -0.28 1.07
N ALA A 76 -4.61 -1.50 1.28
CA ALA A 76 -5.43 -2.67 1.59
C ALA A 76 -6.41 -2.45 2.75
N THR A 77 -5.98 -1.79 3.84
CA THR A 77 -6.83 -1.50 5.00
C THR A 77 -8.03 -0.62 4.65
N PHE A 78 -7.83 0.41 3.81
CA PHE A 78 -8.92 1.28 3.36
C PHE A 78 -9.79 0.62 2.29
N ALA A 79 -9.23 -0.23 1.45
CA ALA A 79 -9.98 -1.03 0.50
C ALA A 79 -10.96 -1.97 1.21
N ILE A 80 -10.49 -2.70 2.23
CA ILE A 80 -11.32 -3.59 3.06
C ILE A 80 -12.41 -2.81 3.77
N ALA A 81 -12.08 -1.67 4.41
CA ALA A 81 -13.05 -0.82 5.10
C ALA A 81 -14.13 -0.25 4.17
N ALA A 82 -13.80 -0.05 2.90
CA ALA A 82 -14.74 0.40 1.86
C ALA A 82 -15.50 -0.75 1.19
N GLY A 83 -15.28 -2.00 1.60
CA GLY A 83 -15.93 -3.18 1.01
C GLY A 83 -15.40 -3.58 -0.35
N LEU A 84 -14.28 -3.03 -0.79
CA LEU A 84 -13.61 -3.44 -2.03
C LEU A 84 -13.00 -4.84 -1.85
N THR A 85 -13.09 -5.64 -2.89
CA THR A 85 -12.63 -7.03 -2.89
C THR A 85 -11.56 -7.25 -3.97
N SER A 86 -11.01 -8.44 -4.02
CA SER A 86 -10.08 -8.82 -5.09
C SER A 86 -10.69 -8.78 -6.51
N LYS A 87 -12.03 -8.65 -6.62
CA LYS A 87 -12.71 -8.55 -7.93
C LYS A 87 -12.51 -7.18 -8.58
N GLU A 88 -12.37 -6.14 -7.77
CA GLU A 88 -12.12 -4.77 -8.23
C GLU A 88 -10.63 -4.48 -8.39
N LEU A 89 -9.76 -5.42 -7.98
CA LEU A 89 -8.31 -5.28 -8.06
C LEU A 89 -7.83 -5.48 -9.49
N LEU A 90 -7.20 -4.45 -10.07
CA LEU A 90 -6.61 -4.51 -11.41
C LEU A 90 -5.11 -4.87 -11.36
N CYS A 91 -4.39 -4.34 -10.39
CA CYS A 91 -2.98 -4.64 -10.12
C CYS A 91 -2.66 -4.34 -8.66
N GLN A 92 -1.59 -4.91 -8.17
CA GLN A 92 -1.07 -4.65 -6.83
C GLN A 92 0.43 -4.41 -6.86
N GLU A 93 0.93 -3.78 -5.82
CA GLU A 93 2.36 -3.56 -5.63
C GLU A 93 3.11 -4.88 -5.58
N ALA A 94 4.21 -4.96 -6.32
CA ALA A 94 5.19 -6.03 -6.15
C ALA A 94 6.18 -5.62 -5.05
N ASP A 95 6.23 -6.39 -3.97
CA ASP A 95 7.16 -6.17 -2.85
C ASP A 95 7.89 -7.49 -2.51
N PRO A 96 8.75 -7.98 -3.42
CA PRO A 96 9.41 -9.29 -3.26
C PRO A 96 10.36 -9.34 -2.07
N GLU A 97 10.86 -8.21 -1.61
CA GLU A 97 11.74 -8.09 -0.44
C GLU A 97 10.97 -7.78 0.86
N HIS A 98 9.65 -7.62 0.76
CA HIS A 98 8.74 -7.33 1.88
C HIS A 98 9.13 -6.08 2.69
N VAL A 99 9.71 -5.08 2.04
CA VAL A 99 10.16 -3.83 2.69
C VAL A 99 8.99 -2.99 3.23
N ASN A 100 7.79 -3.22 2.71
CA ASN A 100 6.56 -2.55 3.14
C ASN A 100 5.71 -3.39 4.12
N ALA A 101 6.23 -4.54 4.59
CA ALA A 101 5.51 -5.36 5.54
C ALA A 101 5.31 -4.62 6.88
N ASN A 102 4.13 -4.81 7.48
CA ASN A 102 3.89 -4.33 8.84
C ASN A 102 4.75 -5.13 9.83
N ILE A 103 5.26 -4.46 10.85
CA ILE A 103 6.14 -5.05 11.86
C ILE A 103 5.56 -4.90 13.27
N LEU A 104 5.88 -5.84 14.13
CA LEU A 104 5.73 -5.67 15.56
C LEU A 104 7.00 -5.02 16.12
N ALA A 105 6.86 -3.80 16.65
CA ALA A 105 7.95 -3.07 17.27
C ALA A 105 7.77 -3.02 18.79
N CYS A 106 8.87 -3.11 19.53
CA CYS A 106 8.90 -2.92 20.97
C CYS A 106 10.10 -2.08 21.38
N ARG A 107 10.11 -1.62 22.64
CA ARG A 107 11.28 -0.89 23.18
C ARG A 107 12.39 -1.89 23.46
N ALA A 108 13.64 -1.44 23.31
CA ALA A 108 14.83 -2.27 23.52
C ALA A 108 14.91 -2.87 24.94
N ASP A 109 14.41 -2.13 25.94
CA ASP A 109 14.46 -2.55 27.35
C ASP A 109 13.46 -3.66 27.72
N ASN A 110 12.46 -3.94 26.87
CA ASN A 110 11.46 -4.96 27.13
C ASN A 110 11.39 -6.08 26.07
N LYS A 111 12.26 -6.06 25.06
CA LYS A 111 12.25 -7.03 23.95
C LYS A 111 12.33 -8.49 24.41
N ASP A 112 13.03 -8.75 25.51
CA ASP A 112 13.25 -10.08 26.06
C ASP A 112 12.19 -10.50 27.09
N SER A 113 11.20 -9.64 27.37
CA SER A 113 10.13 -9.95 28.31
C SER A 113 9.22 -11.08 27.79
N ASN A 114 8.70 -11.89 28.71
CA ASN A 114 7.78 -12.97 28.34
C ASN A 114 6.55 -12.44 27.59
N LYS A 115 6.03 -11.27 27.96
CA LYS A 115 4.88 -10.65 27.27
C LYS A 115 5.14 -10.41 25.78
N ILE A 116 6.35 -9.95 25.42
CA ILE A 116 6.70 -9.73 24.01
C ILE A 116 6.90 -11.06 23.29
N LYS A 117 7.56 -12.04 23.94
CA LYS A 117 7.75 -13.38 23.38
C LYS A 117 6.43 -14.08 23.10
N ASP A 118 5.51 -14.06 24.08
CA ASP A 118 4.18 -14.65 23.94
C ASP A 118 3.37 -13.98 22.82
N LEU A 119 3.48 -12.64 22.68
CA LEU A 119 2.82 -11.90 21.62
C LEU A 119 3.38 -12.25 20.24
N VAL A 120 4.72 -12.33 20.11
CA VAL A 120 5.36 -12.75 18.85
C VAL A 120 4.91 -14.17 18.48
N GLU A 121 4.94 -15.10 19.45
CA GLU A 121 4.50 -16.47 19.23
C GLU A 121 3.04 -16.51 18.74
N ALA A 122 2.12 -15.84 19.45
CA ALA A 122 0.71 -15.81 19.08
C ALA A 122 0.46 -15.22 17.68
N LEU A 123 1.21 -14.18 17.30
CA LEU A 123 1.03 -13.51 15.99
C LEU A 123 1.69 -14.26 14.83
N THR A 124 2.61 -15.18 15.07
CA THR A 124 3.39 -15.87 14.02
C THR A 124 3.04 -17.35 13.88
N THR A 125 1.90 -17.77 14.39
CA THR A 125 1.42 -19.15 14.25
C THR A 125 0.83 -19.41 12.87
N GLU A 126 0.80 -20.69 12.47
CA GLU A 126 0.10 -21.13 11.27
C GLU A 126 -1.43 -20.87 11.37
N GLU A 127 -1.98 -20.92 12.57
CA GLU A 127 -3.38 -20.57 12.83
C GLU A 127 -3.66 -19.11 12.51
N THR A 128 -2.77 -18.19 12.93
CA THR A 128 -2.87 -16.77 12.58
C THR A 128 -2.74 -16.54 11.07
N ALA A 129 -1.82 -17.23 10.40
CA ALA A 129 -1.69 -17.15 8.93
C ALA A 129 -2.97 -17.65 8.22
N THR A 130 -3.52 -18.77 8.69
CA THR A 130 -4.78 -19.32 8.17
C THR A 130 -5.94 -18.36 8.38
N PHE A 131 -6.04 -17.75 9.56
CA PHE A 131 -7.05 -16.72 9.84
C PHE A 131 -6.92 -15.53 8.88
N ILE A 132 -5.71 -14.99 8.69
CA ILE A 132 -5.46 -13.87 7.78
C ILE A 132 -5.89 -14.23 6.35
N ASN A 133 -5.48 -15.37 5.83
CA ASN A 133 -5.82 -15.82 4.48
C ASN A 133 -7.34 -15.97 4.30
N ASN A 134 -8.02 -16.58 5.27
CA ASN A 134 -9.46 -16.82 5.19
C ASN A 134 -10.27 -15.54 5.36
N HIS A 135 -9.86 -14.65 6.27
CA HIS A 135 -10.58 -13.42 6.59
C HIS A 135 -10.39 -12.36 5.50
N PHE A 136 -9.16 -12.15 5.06
CA PHE A 136 -8.80 -11.08 4.11
C PHE A 136 -8.74 -11.53 2.65
N LYS A 137 -8.88 -12.84 2.37
CA LYS A 137 -9.02 -13.42 1.01
C LYS A 137 -7.98 -12.91 0.01
N GLY A 138 -6.73 -12.81 0.45
CA GLY A 138 -5.61 -12.37 -0.39
C GLY A 138 -5.39 -10.86 -0.46
N THR A 139 -6.24 -10.04 0.15
CA THR A 139 -6.03 -8.58 0.24
C THR A 139 -4.91 -8.24 1.22
N ILE A 140 -4.74 -9.05 2.26
CA ILE A 140 -3.60 -9.02 3.19
C ILE A 140 -2.91 -10.38 3.12
N ILE A 141 -1.59 -10.36 2.96
CA ILE A 141 -0.78 -11.57 2.84
C ILE A 141 0.01 -11.73 4.14
N PRO A 142 -0.11 -12.87 4.86
CA PRO A 142 0.69 -13.11 6.04
C PRO A 142 2.17 -13.34 5.64
N TYR A 143 3.06 -12.62 6.28
CA TYR A 143 4.49 -12.76 6.11
C TYR A 143 5.18 -12.69 7.48
N PHE A 144 5.76 -13.80 7.90
CA PHE A 144 6.39 -13.91 9.22
C PHE A 144 7.89 -14.17 9.06
N VAL A 145 8.70 -13.21 9.46
CA VAL A 145 10.16 -13.38 9.61
C VAL A 145 10.48 -13.41 11.08
N LYS A 146 11.11 -14.49 11.53
CA LYS A 146 11.78 -14.46 12.82
C LYS A 146 13.03 -13.61 12.66
N LEU A 147 13.00 -12.41 13.22
CA LEU A 147 14.22 -11.63 13.39
C LEU A 147 15.08 -12.36 14.44
N VAL A 148 16.23 -12.85 14.02
CA VAL A 148 17.22 -13.53 14.84
C VAL A 148 18.00 -12.49 15.66
#